data_66adcf869fb144fed4d03dc0b0d1ae2f
#
_entry.id   66adcf869fb144fed4d03dc0b0d1ae2f
#
_cell.length_a   1.000
_cell.length_b   1.000
_cell.length_c   1.000
_cell.angle_alpha   90.00
_cell.angle_beta   90.00
_cell.angle_gamma   90.00
#
_symmetry.space_group_name_H-M   'P 1'
#
loop_
_entity.id
_entity.type
_entity.pdbx_description
1 polymer ?
#
loop_
_entity_poly.entity_id
_entity_poly.type
_entity_poly.pdbx_seq_one_letter_code
_entity_poly.pdbx_strand_id
1 'polypeptide(L)'
;MTDTTSIKHPTPLTSGDFTAAEEPFALFAEWFAEAVKSEPNDPNAMALATVDPDGLPDVRMVLMKGYDADGFVFYSHIASQKGRELAANPKAALLFHWKSLRRQVRIRGNVSPVTDEEADAYFATRPKQAQIGAWASKQSQPLESRFAFEQAIALVAAKHVIGDVPRPQGWSGWRIHPTRFEFWHDRPFRLHDRIEFRRDAPAQAWSKVRLYP
;
A
#
# COMPACT_ATOMS: atom_id res chain seq x y z
N MET A 1 29.90 -24.31 2.69
CA MET A 1 29.15 -23.68 3.76
C MET A 1 29.56 -22.20 3.78
N THR A 2 28.81 -21.35 3.15
CA THR A 2 29.06 -19.89 3.14
C THR A 2 28.57 -19.33 4.46
N ASP A 3 29.49 -18.79 5.25
CA ASP A 3 29.21 -18.13 6.52
C ASP A 3 28.34 -16.88 6.29
N THR A 4 27.06 -16.98 6.65
CA THR A 4 26.08 -15.89 6.57
C THR A 4 26.10 -15.00 7.81
N THR A 5 27.08 -15.14 8.71
CA THR A 5 27.07 -14.50 10.04
C THR A 5 27.67 -13.09 10.08
N SER A 6 28.13 -12.52 8.98
CA SER A 6 28.73 -11.19 9.00
C SER A 6 27.93 -10.14 8.21
N ILE A 7 26.64 -10.01 8.45
CA ILE A 7 25.94 -8.78 8.09
C ILE A 7 26.33 -7.75 9.15
N LYS A 8 27.39 -6.98 8.86
CA LYS A 8 27.72 -5.80 9.67
C LYS A 8 26.54 -4.84 9.59
N HIS A 9 25.87 -4.66 10.69
CA HIS A 9 24.81 -3.66 10.83
C HIS A 9 25.46 -2.34 11.22
N PRO A 10 25.58 -1.35 10.31
CA PRO A 10 25.88 0.00 10.74
C PRO A 10 24.65 0.50 11.46
N THR A 11 24.70 0.58 12.75
CA THR A 11 23.67 1.20 13.54
C THR A 11 24.14 2.57 13.98
N PRO A 12 23.50 3.63 13.59
CA PRO A 12 23.27 4.71 14.52
C PRO A 12 21.98 4.42 15.30
N LEU A 13 22.09 4.37 16.60
CA LEU A 13 20.98 4.48 17.55
C LEU A 13 20.41 5.91 17.54
N THR A 14 19.99 6.42 16.39
CA THR A 14 19.76 7.85 16.22
C THR A 14 18.36 8.24 15.79
N SER A 15 17.40 7.37 15.88
CA SER A 15 16.02 7.85 16.02
C SER A 15 15.71 7.91 17.52
N GLY A 16 15.27 9.05 18.02
CA GLY A 16 14.76 9.19 19.37
C GLY A 16 13.74 8.10 19.72
N ASP A 17 13.34 8.03 20.96
CA ASP A 17 12.36 7.02 21.39
C ASP A 17 11.00 7.26 20.74
N PHE A 18 10.80 6.68 19.52
CA PHE A 18 9.53 6.76 18.80
C PHE A 18 8.37 6.15 19.62
N THR A 19 8.68 5.38 20.67
CA THR A 19 7.65 4.78 21.52
C THR A 19 6.92 5.82 22.37
N ALA A 20 7.44 7.06 22.44
CA ALA A 20 6.77 8.19 23.06
C ALA A 20 5.64 8.80 22.19
N ALA A 21 5.58 8.48 20.91
CA ALA A 21 4.53 9.00 20.02
C ALA A 21 3.13 8.64 20.52
N GLU A 22 2.20 9.61 20.43
CA GLU A 22 0.81 9.45 20.88
C GLU A 22 -0.19 9.36 19.73
N GLU A 23 0.22 9.71 18.50
CA GLU A 23 -0.65 9.76 17.35
C GLU A 23 -0.02 9.01 16.16
N PRO A 24 -0.67 7.91 15.67
CA PRO A 24 -0.05 7.02 14.69
C PRO A 24 0.12 7.64 13.30
N PHE A 25 -0.78 8.53 12.86
CA PHE A 25 -0.63 9.17 11.55
C PHE A 25 0.53 10.17 11.54
N ALA A 26 0.76 10.89 12.64
CA ALA A 26 1.91 11.78 12.77
C ALA A 26 3.22 10.99 12.74
N LEU A 27 3.30 9.87 13.48
CA LEU A 27 4.47 8.99 13.45
C LEU A 27 4.68 8.36 12.06
N PHE A 28 3.60 7.95 11.39
CA PHE A 28 3.68 7.46 10.02
C PHE A 28 4.23 8.53 9.07
N ALA A 29 3.73 9.77 9.15
CA ALA A 29 4.19 10.88 8.31
C ALA A 29 5.69 11.16 8.51
N GLU A 30 6.17 11.17 9.75
CA GLU A 30 7.59 11.33 10.08
C GLU A 30 8.43 10.20 9.44
N TRP A 31 8.06 8.95 9.68
CA TRP A 31 8.80 7.80 9.17
C TRP A 31 8.75 7.70 7.63
N PHE A 32 7.62 8.05 7.04
CA PHE A 32 7.47 8.08 5.59
C PHE A 32 8.32 9.18 4.95
N ALA A 33 8.39 10.36 5.56
CA ALA A 33 9.26 11.44 5.07
C ALA A 33 10.76 11.06 5.12
N GLU A 34 11.18 10.28 6.12
CA GLU A 34 12.54 9.72 6.16
C GLU A 34 12.72 8.63 5.09
N ALA A 35 11.71 7.77 4.89
CA ALA A 35 11.74 6.74 3.86
C ALA A 35 11.86 7.32 2.44
N VAL A 36 11.15 8.39 2.14
CA VAL A 36 11.26 9.12 0.85
C VAL A 36 12.69 9.57 0.57
N LYS A 37 13.46 9.90 1.60
CA LYS A 37 14.86 10.33 1.47
C LYS A 37 15.86 9.18 1.40
N SER A 38 15.50 8.02 1.96
CA SER A 38 16.45 6.93 2.24
C SER A 38 16.25 5.69 1.37
N GLU A 39 15.00 5.41 0.97
CA GLU A 39 14.72 4.25 0.12
C GLU A 39 15.10 4.55 -1.34
N PRO A 40 15.84 3.64 -2.00
CA PRO A 40 16.29 3.88 -3.38
C PRO A 40 15.14 3.86 -4.39
N ASN A 41 14.06 3.12 -4.11
CA ASN A 41 12.90 2.97 -4.98
C ASN A 41 11.61 2.87 -4.17
N ASP A 42 10.55 3.44 -4.70
CA ASP A 42 9.15 3.25 -4.25
C ASP A 42 8.94 3.22 -2.72
N PRO A 43 9.31 4.28 -1.97
CA PRO A 43 9.09 4.32 -0.53
C PRO A 43 7.61 4.15 -0.14
N ASN A 44 6.72 4.42 -1.09
CA ASN A 44 5.26 4.23 -0.98
C ASN A 44 4.77 2.82 -1.38
N ALA A 45 5.69 1.90 -1.73
CA ALA A 45 5.32 0.51 -1.97
C ALA A 45 4.90 -0.17 -0.66
N MET A 46 3.80 -0.89 -0.71
CA MET A 46 3.27 -1.63 0.44
C MET A 46 2.74 -3.00 0.03
N ALA A 47 2.98 -4.01 0.84
CA ALA A 47 2.28 -5.27 0.70
C ALA A 47 0.83 -5.09 1.15
N LEU A 48 -0.11 -5.47 0.30
CA LEU A 48 -1.54 -5.52 0.58
C LEU A 48 -1.96 -6.97 0.75
N ALA A 49 -2.42 -7.32 1.95
CA ALA A 49 -3.03 -8.60 2.23
C ALA A 49 -4.56 -8.49 2.23
N THR A 50 -5.21 -9.39 1.52
CA THR A 50 -6.66 -9.56 1.41
C THR A 50 -7.02 -11.01 1.66
N VAL A 51 -8.29 -11.31 1.79
CA VAL A 51 -8.79 -12.68 2.04
C VAL A 51 -9.88 -12.97 1.04
N ASP A 52 -9.84 -14.13 0.41
CA ASP A 52 -10.86 -14.59 -0.51
C ASP A 52 -12.14 -15.03 0.23
N PRO A 53 -13.24 -15.36 -0.50
CA PRO A 53 -14.48 -15.82 0.12
C PRO A 53 -14.35 -17.11 0.95
N ASP A 54 -13.35 -17.95 0.64
CA ASP A 54 -13.11 -19.23 1.34
C ASP A 54 -12.20 -19.04 2.58
N GLY A 55 -11.73 -17.80 2.82
CA GLY A 55 -10.89 -17.46 3.96
C GLY A 55 -9.39 -17.64 3.70
N LEU A 56 -8.97 -17.93 2.46
CA LEU A 56 -7.57 -18.04 2.11
C LEU A 56 -6.97 -16.63 1.93
N PRO A 57 -5.89 -16.29 2.66
CA PRO A 57 -5.21 -14.99 2.51
C PRO A 57 -4.38 -14.96 1.23
N ASP A 58 -4.38 -13.80 0.58
CA ASP A 58 -3.52 -13.48 -0.56
C ASP A 58 -2.75 -12.17 -0.31
N VAL A 59 -1.57 -12.01 -0.92
CA VAL A 59 -0.71 -10.84 -0.74
C VAL A 59 -0.05 -10.42 -2.05
N ARG A 60 0.05 -9.10 -2.29
CA ARG A 60 0.76 -8.49 -3.42
C ARG A 60 1.26 -7.10 -3.08
N MET A 61 2.22 -6.61 -3.88
CA MET A 61 2.64 -5.22 -3.76
C MET A 61 1.67 -4.29 -4.47
N VAL A 62 1.35 -3.17 -3.83
CA VAL A 62 0.65 -2.03 -4.42
C VAL A 62 1.35 -0.73 -3.99
N LEU A 63 1.04 0.38 -4.66
CA LEU A 63 1.60 1.68 -4.30
C LEU A 63 0.54 2.52 -3.56
N MET A 64 0.87 3.00 -2.39
CA MET A 64 0.10 4.05 -1.72
C MET A 64 0.10 5.31 -2.62
N LYS A 65 -1.06 5.90 -2.84
CA LYS A 65 -1.23 7.10 -3.66
C LYS A 65 -1.71 8.32 -2.88
N GLY A 66 -2.12 8.11 -1.66
CA GLY A 66 -2.47 9.15 -0.70
C GLY A 66 -2.71 8.55 0.67
N TYR A 67 -2.61 9.38 1.68
CA TYR A 67 -3.08 9.09 3.04
C TYR A 67 -3.46 10.41 3.73
N ASP A 68 -4.43 10.31 4.62
CA ASP A 68 -4.96 11.38 5.44
C ASP A 68 -5.52 10.81 6.75
N ALA A 69 -6.23 11.61 7.53
CA ALA A 69 -6.84 11.16 8.78
C ALA A 69 -7.88 10.03 8.60
N ASP A 70 -8.45 9.90 7.38
CA ASP A 70 -9.42 8.87 7.04
C ASP A 70 -8.77 7.55 6.60
N GLY A 71 -7.49 7.58 6.22
CA GLY A 71 -6.75 6.36 5.91
C GLY A 71 -5.84 6.40 4.70
N PHE A 72 -5.60 5.24 4.11
CA PHE A 72 -4.60 5.00 3.06
C PHE A 72 -5.28 4.61 1.76
N VAL A 73 -4.90 5.24 0.65
CA VAL A 73 -5.53 5.05 -0.66
C VAL A 73 -4.57 4.37 -1.64
N PHE A 74 -5.09 3.38 -2.37
CA PHE A 74 -4.46 2.81 -3.55
C PHE A 74 -5.49 2.59 -4.66
N TYR A 75 -5.03 2.51 -5.91
CA TYR A 75 -5.89 2.35 -7.09
C TYR A 75 -5.55 1.07 -7.86
N SER A 76 -6.58 0.43 -8.43
CA SER A 76 -6.45 -0.81 -9.21
C SER A 76 -7.71 -1.06 -10.03
N HIS A 77 -7.77 -2.20 -10.74
CA HIS A 77 -9.02 -2.68 -11.38
C HIS A 77 -9.95 -3.34 -10.37
N ILE A 78 -11.22 -2.97 -10.37
CA ILE A 78 -12.27 -3.54 -9.50
C ILE A 78 -12.42 -5.05 -9.74
N ALA A 79 -12.37 -5.49 -11.00
CA ALA A 79 -12.48 -6.89 -11.39
C ALA A 79 -11.19 -7.71 -11.19
N SER A 80 -10.10 -7.10 -10.67
CA SER A 80 -8.89 -7.85 -10.33
C SER A 80 -9.13 -8.80 -9.16
N GLN A 81 -8.22 -9.76 -8.94
CA GLN A 81 -8.34 -10.70 -7.80
C GLN A 81 -8.53 -9.97 -6.49
N LYS A 82 -7.64 -9.02 -6.14
CA LYS A 82 -7.77 -8.20 -4.92
C LYS A 82 -9.07 -7.40 -4.86
N GLY A 83 -9.56 -6.91 -6.02
CA GLY A 83 -10.81 -6.15 -6.07
C GLY A 83 -12.02 -7.03 -5.72
N ARG A 84 -12.08 -8.26 -6.23
CA ARG A 84 -13.13 -9.24 -5.88
C ARG A 84 -13.04 -9.65 -4.41
N GLU A 85 -11.84 -9.88 -3.89
CA GLU A 85 -11.60 -10.23 -2.49
C GLU A 85 -12.07 -9.11 -1.56
N LEU A 86 -11.74 -7.84 -1.87
CA LEU A 86 -12.18 -6.68 -1.09
C LEU A 86 -13.69 -6.42 -1.19
N ALA A 87 -14.32 -6.74 -2.32
CA ALA A 87 -15.76 -6.66 -2.46
C ALA A 87 -16.48 -7.73 -1.59
N ALA A 88 -15.90 -8.91 -1.47
CA ALA A 88 -16.45 -9.99 -0.65
C ALA A 88 -16.11 -9.82 0.85
N ASN A 89 -14.90 -9.38 1.16
CA ASN A 89 -14.43 -9.14 2.52
C ASN A 89 -13.72 -7.77 2.60
N PRO A 90 -14.44 -6.69 3.01
CA PRO A 90 -13.91 -5.33 3.02
C PRO A 90 -12.96 -5.08 4.21
N LYS A 91 -11.95 -5.92 4.35
CA LYS A 91 -10.88 -5.82 5.37
C LYS A 91 -9.54 -6.08 4.72
N ALA A 92 -8.52 -5.35 5.15
CA ALA A 92 -7.17 -5.50 4.62
C ALA A 92 -6.10 -5.26 5.68
N ALA A 93 -4.91 -5.76 5.37
CA ALA A 93 -3.69 -5.34 6.06
C ALA A 93 -2.70 -4.78 5.04
N LEU A 94 -1.99 -3.73 5.45
CA LEU A 94 -0.88 -3.12 4.73
C LEU A 94 0.40 -3.34 5.50
N LEU A 95 1.50 -3.53 4.77
CA LEU A 95 2.83 -3.55 5.36
C LEU A 95 3.79 -2.70 4.51
N PHE A 96 4.32 -1.64 5.10
CA PHE A 96 5.49 -0.93 4.61
C PHE A 96 6.73 -1.55 5.22
N HIS A 97 7.75 -1.81 4.41
CA HIS A 97 9.04 -2.30 4.88
C HIS A 97 10.16 -1.48 4.25
N TRP A 98 10.64 -0.50 5.01
CA TRP A 98 11.76 0.37 4.62
C TRP A 98 13.07 -0.24 5.09
N LYS A 99 13.72 -0.92 4.15
CA LYS A 99 14.93 -1.71 4.44
C LYS A 99 16.12 -0.84 4.84
N SER A 100 16.28 0.32 4.19
CA SER A 100 17.35 1.26 4.49
C SER A 100 17.24 1.82 5.91
N LEU A 101 16.02 1.97 6.42
CA LEU A 101 15.74 2.44 7.77
C LEU A 101 15.57 1.29 8.78
N ARG A 102 15.50 0.04 8.31
CA ARG A 102 15.23 -1.14 9.14
C ARG A 102 13.93 -1.00 9.95
N ARG A 103 12.90 -0.43 9.31
CA ARG A 103 11.58 -0.15 9.90
C ARG A 103 10.46 -0.84 9.14
N GLN A 104 9.42 -1.20 9.88
CA GLN A 104 8.18 -1.69 9.31
C GLN A 104 7.00 -0.95 9.94
N VAL A 105 5.99 -0.67 9.12
CA VAL A 105 4.69 -0.18 9.59
C VAL A 105 3.62 -1.12 9.07
N ARG A 106 2.92 -1.77 9.99
CA ARG A 106 1.79 -2.65 9.69
C ARG A 106 0.50 -1.92 10.03
N ILE A 107 -0.45 -1.90 9.10
CA ILE A 107 -1.73 -1.22 9.25
C ILE A 107 -2.83 -2.23 8.96
N ARG A 108 -3.89 -2.24 9.78
CA ARG A 108 -5.06 -3.10 9.55
C ARG A 108 -6.32 -2.26 9.70
N GLY A 109 -7.32 -2.54 8.87
CA GLY A 109 -8.56 -1.80 8.94
C GLY A 109 -9.63 -2.29 7.99
N ASN A 110 -10.78 -1.61 8.06
CA ASN A 110 -11.86 -1.79 7.11
C ASN A 110 -11.54 -1.06 5.81
N VAL A 111 -12.15 -1.50 4.72
CA VAL A 111 -11.90 -0.96 3.39
C VAL A 111 -13.20 -0.46 2.80
N SER A 112 -13.18 0.72 2.17
CA SER A 112 -14.26 1.23 1.34
C SER A 112 -13.75 1.60 -0.05
N PRO A 113 -14.58 1.56 -1.09
CA PRO A 113 -14.27 2.20 -2.36
C PRO A 113 -14.03 3.72 -2.15
N VAL A 114 -13.15 4.32 -2.93
CA VAL A 114 -13.11 5.78 -3.08
C VAL A 114 -14.29 6.27 -3.91
N THR A 115 -14.60 7.55 -3.87
CA THR A 115 -15.66 8.11 -4.72
C THR A 115 -15.25 8.14 -6.20
N ASP A 116 -16.21 8.24 -7.10
CA ASP A 116 -15.91 8.36 -8.53
C ASP A 116 -15.14 9.64 -8.83
N GLU A 117 -15.46 10.76 -8.16
CA GLU A 117 -14.76 12.02 -8.29
C GLU A 117 -13.29 11.90 -7.86
N GLU A 118 -13.01 11.22 -6.75
CA GLU A 118 -11.64 10.96 -6.27
C GLU A 118 -10.88 10.07 -7.26
N ALA A 119 -11.54 9.05 -7.79
CA ALA A 119 -10.96 8.15 -8.79
C ALA A 119 -10.69 8.86 -10.11
N ASP A 120 -11.59 9.70 -10.60
CA ASP A 120 -11.44 10.48 -11.83
C ASP A 120 -10.31 11.51 -11.68
N ALA A 121 -10.29 12.25 -10.57
CA ALA A 121 -9.24 13.23 -10.29
C ALA A 121 -7.85 12.58 -10.29
N TYR A 122 -7.70 11.45 -9.59
CA TYR A 122 -6.41 10.74 -9.59
C TYR A 122 -6.08 10.13 -10.95
N PHE A 123 -7.06 9.54 -11.67
CA PHE A 123 -6.82 8.96 -12.99
C PHE A 123 -6.28 9.98 -13.99
N ALA A 124 -6.81 11.21 -13.95
CA ALA A 124 -6.38 12.31 -14.82
C ALA A 124 -4.89 12.71 -14.59
N THR A 125 -4.37 12.54 -13.39
CA THR A 125 -2.94 12.84 -13.09
C THR A 125 -1.96 11.80 -13.63
N ARG A 126 -2.44 10.64 -14.07
CA ARG A 126 -1.57 9.55 -14.52
C ARG A 126 -0.99 9.85 -15.91
N PRO A 127 0.26 9.42 -16.18
CA PRO A 127 0.81 9.50 -17.55
C PRO A 127 -0.12 8.82 -18.56
N LYS A 128 -0.28 9.41 -19.76
CA LYS A 128 -1.18 8.90 -20.81
C LYS A 128 -0.98 7.41 -21.11
N GLN A 129 0.26 6.95 -21.15
CA GLN A 129 0.56 5.51 -21.35
C GLN A 129 0.00 4.63 -20.25
N ALA A 130 0.04 5.08 -18.97
CA ALA A 130 -0.54 4.35 -17.85
C ALA A 130 -2.08 4.37 -17.86
N GLN A 131 -2.68 5.45 -18.39
CA GLN A 131 -4.13 5.53 -18.63
C GLN A 131 -4.56 4.55 -19.72
N ILE A 132 -3.83 4.49 -20.83
CA ILE A 132 -4.05 3.53 -21.94
C ILE A 132 -3.89 2.09 -21.45
N GLY A 133 -2.84 1.82 -20.65
CA GLY A 133 -2.62 0.51 -20.04
C GLY A 133 -3.78 0.06 -19.14
N ALA A 134 -4.42 0.98 -18.43
CA ALA A 134 -5.59 0.67 -17.61
C ALA A 134 -6.80 0.24 -18.44
N TRP A 135 -6.99 0.80 -19.62
CA TRP A 135 -8.02 0.39 -20.58
C TRP A 135 -7.74 -0.97 -21.21
N ALA A 136 -6.49 -1.24 -21.57
CA ALA A 136 -6.09 -2.45 -22.26
C ALA A 136 -6.02 -3.68 -21.32
N SER A 137 -5.78 -3.46 -20.02
CA SER A 137 -5.56 -4.54 -19.08
C SER A 137 -6.86 -5.13 -18.54
N LYS A 138 -6.99 -6.46 -18.66
CA LYS A 138 -7.97 -7.26 -17.92
C LYS A 138 -7.27 -7.86 -16.69
N GLN A 139 -6.85 -7.01 -15.74
CA GLN A 139 -5.98 -7.39 -14.63
C GLN A 139 -6.45 -8.66 -13.90
N SER A 140 -5.52 -9.59 -13.65
CA SER A 140 -5.73 -10.89 -13.02
C SER A 140 -6.54 -11.91 -13.86
N GLN A 141 -6.82 -11.63 -15.13
CA GLN A 141 -7.37 -12.61 -16.06
C GLN A 141 -6.25 -13.31 -16.83
N PRO A 142 -6.48 -14.55 -17.30
CA PRO A 142 -5.54 -15.20 -18.21
C PRO A 142 -5.23 -14.35 -19.42
N LEU A 143 -3.97 -14.28 -19.80
CA LEU A 143 -3.47 -13.57 -20.96
C LEU A 143 -2.92 -14.59 -21.97
N GLU A 144 -3.48 -14.58 -23.17
CA GLU A 144 -3.12 -15.53 -24.22
C GLU A 144 -1.64 -15.42 -24.63
N SER A 145 -1.17 -14.18 -24.82
CA SER A 145 0.24 -13.90 -25.13
C SER A 145 0.60 -12.45 -24.82
N ARG A 146 1.89 -12.17 -24.70
CA ARG A 146 2.39 -10.79 -24.59
C ARG A 146 1.96 -9.96 -25.80
N PHE A 147 2.00 -10.55 -27.01
CA PHE A 147 1.58 -9.88 -28.26
C PHE A 147 0.11 -9.48 -28.24
N ALA A 148 -0.78 -10.32 -27.71
CA ALA A 148 -2.20 -9.98 -27.56
C ALA A 148 -2.40 -8.75 -26.65
N PHE A 149 -1.59 -8.60 -25.60
CA PHE A 149 -1.64 -7.42 -24.76
C PHE A 149 -1.10 -6.16 -25.46
N GLU A 150 0.00 -6.29 -26.18
CA GLU A 150 0.57 -5.19 -26.96
C GLU A 150 -0.41 -4.70 -28.04
N GLN A 151 -1.13 -5.61 -28.71
CA GLN A 151 -2.20 -5.27 -29.64
C GLN A 151 -3.35 -4.52 -28.95
N ALA A 152 -3.78 -4.97 -27.76
CA ALA A 152 -4.81 -4.29 -26.98
C ALA A 152 -4.39 -2.86 -26.62
N ILE A 153 -3.14 -2.66 -26.21
CA ILE A 153 -2.57 -1.33 -25.95
C ILE A 153 -2.61 -0.46 -27.22
N ALA A 154 -2.17 -1.00 -28.37
CA ALA A 154 -2.16 -0.26 -29.63
C ALA A 154 -3.56 0.16 -30.07
N LEU A 155 -4.56 -0.72 -29.94
CA LEU A 155 -5.96 -0.41 -30.26
C LEU A 155 -6.54 0.69 -29.37
N VAL A 156 -6.24 0.67 -28.07
CA VAL A 156 -6.67 1.74 -27.15
C VAL A 156 -5.93 3.04 -27.46
N ALA A 157 -4.63 2.99 -27.71
CA ALA A 157 -3.84 4.17 -28.07
C ALA A 157 -4.37 4.84 -29.35
N ALA A 158 -4.73 4.07 -30.37
CA ALA A 158 -5.30 4.57 -31.62
C ALA A 158 -6.64 5.31 -31.41
N LYS A 159 -7.44 4.92 -30.42
CA LYS A 159 -8.70 5.61 -30.08
C LYS A 159 -8.49 6.93 -29.35
N HIS A 160 -7.35 7.12 -28.69
CA HIS A 160 -7.04 8.28 -27.84
C HIS A 160 -5.79 9.01 -28.32
N VAL A 161 -5.58 9.12 -29.63
CA VAL A 161 -4.44 9.88 -30.20
C VAL A 161 -4.50 11.34 -29.76
N ILE A 162 -5.69 11.95 -29.83
CA ILE A 162 -5.95 13.34 -29.49
C ILE A 162 -6.87 13.38 -28.27
N GLY A 163 -6.63 14.34 -27.36
CA GLY A 163 -7.44 14.57 -26.16
C GLY A 163 -7.08 13.69 -24.97
N ASP A 164 -7.92 13.76 -23.98
CA ASP A 164 -7.76 13.05 -22.71
C ASP A 164 -8.24 11.60 -22.81
N VAL A 165 -7.69 10.75 -21.97
CA VAL A 165 -8.14 9.37 -21.81
C VAL A 165 -9.06 9.32 -20.60
N PRO A 166 -10.37 9.09 -20.78
CA PRO A 166 -11.28 8.99 -19.65
C PRO A 166 -10.96 7.76 -18.79
N ARG A 167 -11.35 7.77 -17.51
CA ARG A 167 -11.17 6.62 -16.62
C ARG A 167 -12.06 5.44 -17.10
N PRO A 168 -11.52 4.21 -17.21
CA PRO A 168 -12.36 3.04 -17.47
C PRO A 168 -13.28 2.79 -16.27
N GLN A 169 -14.52 2.43 -16.52
CA GLN A 169 -15.52 2.17 -15.50
C GLN A 169 -15.09 1.09 -14.48
N GLY A 170 -14.30 0.11 -14.91
CA GLY A 170 -13.75 -0.94 -14.05
C GLY A 170 -12.47 -0.57 -13.30
N TRP A 171 -12.00 0.69 -13.33
CA TRP A 171 -10.82 1.15 -12.64
C TRP A 171 -11.20 2.17 -11.56
N SER A 172 -10.82 1.89 -10.30
CA SER A 172 -11.11 2.73 -9.15
C SER A 172 -10.06 2.54 -8.06
N GLY A 173 -10.33 3.05 -6.88
CA GLY A 173 -9.48 2.93 -5.71
C GLY A 173 -10.20 2.38 -4.49
N TRP A 174 -9.41 2.08 -3.48
CA TRP A 174 -9.87 1.68 -2.17
C TRP A 174 -9.15 2.49 -1.11
N ARG A 175 -9.89 2.86 -0.07
CA ARG A 175 -9.39 3.49 1.14
C ARG A 175 -9.43 2.47 2.28
N ILE A 176 -8.30 2.27 2.92
CA ILE A 176 -8.19 1.49 4.14
C ILE A 176 -8.34 2.44 5.32
N HIS A 177 -9.38 2.25 6.13
CA HIS A 177 -9.65 2.99 7.37
C HIS A 177 -8.99 2.27 8.54
N PRO A 178 -7.87 2.79 9.09
CA PRO A 178 -7.11 2.05 10.08
C PRO A 178 -7.86 1.89 11.40
N THR A 179 -7.84 0.68 11.92
CA THR A 179 -8.20 0.36 13.31
C THR A 179 -6.98 -0.07 14.12
N ARG A 180 -5.87 -0.40 13.44
CA ARG A 180 -4.60 -0.75 14.08
C ARG A 180 -3.42 -0.24 13.27
N PHE A 181 -2.40 0.26 13.98
CA PHE A 181 -1.05 0.48 13.48
C PHE A 181 -0.08 -0.29 14.37
N GLU A 182 0.92 -0.90 13.79
CA GLU A 182 2.09 -1.38 14.50
C GLU A 182 3.32 -0.78 13.86
N PHE A 183 4.14 -0.10 14.66
CA PHE A 183 5.45 0.40 14.29
C PHE A 183 6.50 -0.53 14.89
N TRP A 184 7.38 -1.01 14.03
CA TRP A 184 8.46 -1.92 14.38
C TRP A 184 9.79 -1.33 13.90
N HIS A 185 10.78 -1.30 14.79
CA HIS A 185 12.12 -0.87 14.48
C HIS A 185 13.11 -1.93 14.94
N ASP A 186 14.03 -2.29 14.02
CA ASP A 186 15.06 -3.27 14.31
C ASP A 186 16.06 -2.74 15.35
N ARG A 187 16.43 -3.61 16.27
CA ARG A 187 17.45 -3.36 17.29
C ARG A 187 18.42 -4.53 17.38
N PRO A 188 19.66 -4.29 17.88
CA PRO A 188 20.63 -5.35 18.14
C PRO A 188 20.04 -6.46 19.03
N PHE A 189 20.59 -7.65 18.88
CA PHE A 189 20.21 -8.84 19.67
C PHE A 189 18.73 -9.23 19.57
N ARG A 190 18.04 -8.79 18.50
CA ARG A 190 16.61 -9.00 18.27
C ARG A 190 15.70 -8.34 19.32
N LEU A 191 16.20 -7.39 20.09
CA LEU A 191 15.44 -6.61 21.08
C LEU A 191 14.68 -5.46 20.42
N HIS A 192 13.85 -5.79 19.43
CA HIS A 192 13.16 -4.83 18.58
C HIS A 192 12.17 -3.96 19.36
N ASP A 193 12.15 -2.66 19.05
CA ASP A 193 11.11 -1.79 19.57
C ASP A 193 9.83 -1.94 18.76
N ARG A 194 8.73 -2.14 19.47
CA ARG A 194 7.40 -2.31 18.87
C ARG A 194 6.35 -1.55 19.68
N ILE A 195 5.57 -0.73 19.00
CA ILE A 195 4.35 -0.13 19.58
C ILE A 195 3.16 -0.42 18.67
N GLU A 196 2.02 -0.66 19.28
CA GLU A 196 0.77 -0.83 18.57
C GLU A 196 -0.24 0.21 19.05
N PHE A 197 -0.88 0.88 18.09
CA PHE A 197 -2.04 1.73 18.32
C PHE A 197 -3.30 0.97 17.89
N ARG A 198 -4.35 1.08 18.69
CA ARG A 198 -5.66 0.45 18.45
C ARG A 198 -6.79 1.42 18.68
N ARG A 199 -7.83 1.31 17.86
CA ARG A 199 -9.16 1.90 18.07
C ARG A 199 -10.22 0.97 17.48
N ASP A 200 -11.42 0.98 18.04
CA ASP A 200 -12.51 0.12 17.55
C ASP A 200 -13.30 0.79 16.42
N ALA A 201 -13.29 2.13 16.36
CA ALA A 201 -13.94 2.91 15.30
C ALA A 201 -13.11 4.16 14.93
N PRO A 202 -13.23 4.68 13.69
CA PRO A 202 -12.46 5.83 13.22
C PRO A 202 -12.57 7.09 14.08
N ALA A 203 -13.73 7.32 14.70
CA ALA A 203 -13.97 8.49 15.58
C ALA A 203 -13.42 8.35 17.00
N GLN A 204 -12.92 7.16 17.38
CA GLN A 204 -12.38 6.92 18.73
C GLN A 204 -10.92 7.30 18.83
N ALA A 205 -10.52 7.71 20.03
CA ALA A 205 -9.12 7.96 20.36
C ALA A 205 -8.30 6.66 20.25
N TRP A 206 -7.02 6.80 19.90
CA TRP A 206 -6.09 5.70 19.88
C TRP A 206 -5.68 5.29 21.30
N SER A 207 -5.72 4.00 21.56
CA SER A 207 -4.99 3.39 22.69
C SER A 207 -3.65 2.88 22.19
N LYS A 208 -2.62 2.96 23.05
CA LYS A 208 -1.25 2.56 22.71
C LYS A 208 -0.75 1.49 23.66
N VAL A 209 -0.03 0.52 23.13
CA VAL A 209 0.65 -0.51 23.92
C VAL A 209 2.02 -0.82 23.31
N ARG A 210 3.00 -1.05 24.17
CA ARG A 210 4.32 -1.57 23.78
C ARG A 210 4.25 -3.10 23.72
N LEU A 211 4.80 -3.68 22.66
CA LEU A 211 4.83 -5.13 22.47
C LEU A 211 6.23 -5.68 22.72
N TYR A 212 6.27 -6.93 23.16
CA TYR A 212 7.53 -7.68 23.16
C TYR A 212 8.05 -7.87 21.74
N PRO A 213 9.37 -7.99 21.55
CA PRO A 213 10.00 -8.28 20.25
C PRO A 213 9.47 -9.52 19.57
#